data_ea65bdbdae4fb18a7101665377fafbda
#
_entry.id   ea65bdbdae4fb18a7101665377fafbda
#
_cell.length_a   1.000
_cell.length_b   1.000
_cell.length_c   1.000
_cell.angle_alpha   90.00
_cell.angle_beta   90.00
_cell.angle_gamma   90.00
#
_symmetry.space_group_name_H-M   'P 1'
#
loop_
_entity.id
_entity.type
_entity.pdbx_description
1 polymer ?
#
loop_
_entity_poly.entity_id
_entity_poly.type
_entity_poly.pdbx_seq_one_letter_code
_entity_poly.pdbx_strand_id
1 'polypeptide(L)'
;MKLAIVIPTYRKRNGEYKYQIAKTLESVSNQTHTDYKVFLIGDLYDDNDEFEELSRIIDPSKIWSHNLPIAYERSKYSGKELWVTGGVYASNIGIDQALKEGFDYICHLDHDDLWKPNHLELISTAIDETKTNFISTRSGKGWPVMESTEYLTKWRPLPSKVFKSTTCLNYKHFNIRFRNMIEEVNIVYASDADLWHRVNQLMVKNNEWGYVINESTMARLDSQFVIKNN
;
A
#
# COMPACT_ATOMS: atom_id res chain seq x y z
N MET A 1 -8.61 -8.69 14.01
CA MET A 1 -8.87 -7.23 13.93
C MET A 1 -9.24 -6.85 12.51
N LYS A 2 -10.01 -5.78 12.31
CA LYS A 2 -10.47 -5.31 11.01
C LYS A 2 -9.40 -4.45 10.32
N LEU A 3 -9.02 -4.77 9.08
CA LEU A 3 -7.98 -4.08 8.32
C LEU A 3 -8.55 -3.44 7.04
N ALA A 4 -8.14 -2.21 6.72
CA ALA A 4 -8.36 -1.63 5.39
C ALA A 4 -7.17 -1.89 4.49
N ILE A 5 -7.41 -2.06 3.19
CA ILE A 5 -6.37 -2.18 2.16
C ILE A 5 -6.62 -1.09 1.13
N VAL A 6 -5.70 -0.13 1.02
CA VAL A 6 -5.79 0.95 0.04
C VAL A 6 -4.93 0.61 -1.18
N ILE A 7 -5.58 0.55 -2.35
CA ILE A 7 -4.97 0.19 -3.63
C ILE A 7 -5.25 1.31 -4.65
N PRO A 8 -4.31 2.24 -4.85
CA PRO A 8 -4.39 3.18 -5.97
C PRO A 8 -4.02 2.46 -7.26
N THR A 9 -4.78 2.66 -8.32
CA THR A 9 -4.53 2.03 -9.63
C THR A 9 -4.79 2.98 -10.77
N TYR A 10 -4.11 2.77 -11.89
CA TYR A 10 -4.30 3.56 -13.11
C TYR A 10 -4.07 2.71 -14.35
N ARG A 11 -4.66 3.15 -15.46
CA ARG A 11 -4.49 2.51 -16.77
C ARG A 11 -3.12 2.85 -17.35
N LYS A 12 -2.23 1.83 -17.45
CA LYS A 12 -0.95 1.96 -18.17
C LYS A 12 -1.18 1.81 -19.68
N ARG A 13 -0.48 2.59 -20.50
CA ARG A 13 -0.65 2.58 -21.97
C ARG A 13 -0.26 1.27 -22.66
N ASN A 14 0.57 0.45 -22.02
CA ASN A 14 1.08 -0.82 -22.58
C ASN A 14 0.13 -2.02 -22.44
N GLY A 15 -1.04 -1.86 -21.84
CA GLY A 15 -2.03 -2.93 -21.65
C GLY A 15 -1.71 -3.94 -20.52
N GLU A 16 -0.49 -3.98 -20.00
CA GLU A 16 -0.07 -4.93 -18.95
C GLU A 16 -0.77 -4.71 -17.59
N TYR A 17 -1.30 -3.51 -17.38
CA TYR A 17 -1.93 -3.12 -16.13
C TYR A 17 -3.13 -4.00 -15.76
N LYS A 18 -3.93 -4.47 -16.72
CA LYS A 18 -5.08 -5.36 -16.46
C LYS A 18 -4.63 -6.64 -15.79
N TYR A 19 -3.58 -7.26 -16.31
CA TYR A 19 -3.00 -8.46 -15.75
C TYR A 19 -2.42 -8.19 -14.36
N GLN A 20 -1.65 -7.10 -14.20
CA GLN A 20 -1.01 -6.76 -12.94
C GLN A 20 -2.04 -6.53 -11.84
N ILE A 21 -3.03 -5.65 -12.08
CA ILE A 21 -4.06 -5.35 -11.08
C ILE A 21 -4.94 -6.57 -10.77
N ALA A 22 -5.29 -7.39 -11.79
CA ALA A 22 -6.04 -8.62 -11.56
C ALA A 22 -5.27 -9.56 -10.62
N LYS A 23 -3.97 -9.77 -10.85
CA LYS A 23 -3.13 -10.60 -9.98
C LYS A 23 -2.97 -10.03 -8.58
N THR A 24 -2.84 -8.71 -8.45
CA THR A 24 -2.82 -8.03 -7.16
C THR A 24 -4.13 -8.28 -6.39
N LEU A 25 -5.29 -8.08 -7.02
CA LEU A 25 -6.59 -8.30 -6.41
C LEU A 25 -6.83 -9.79 -6.08
N GLU A 26 -6.44 -10.72 -6.95
CA GLU A 26 -6.46 -12.16 -6.67
C GLU A 26 -5.62 -12.49 -5.42
N SER A 27 -4.45 -11.88 -5.26
CA SER A 27 -3.59 -12.10 -4.09
C SER A 27 -4.24 -11.60 -2.78
N VAL A 28 -5.04 -10.55 -2.86
CA VAL A 28 -5.85 -10.04 -1.74
C VAL A 28 -7.04 -10.95 -1.47
N SER A 29 -7.74 -11.40 -2.50
CA SER A 29 -8.87 -12.33 -2.36
C SER A 29 -8.49 -13.66 -1.70
N ASN A 30 -7.23 -14.08 -1.88
CA ASN A 30 -6.68 -15.33 -1.33
C ASN A 30 -6.06 -15.18 0.07
N GLN A 31 -6.27 -14.05 0.77
CA GLN A 31 -5.75 -13.87 2.13
C GLN A 31 -6.44 -14.79 3.14
N THR A 32 -5.67 -15.41 4.04
CA THR A 32 -6.18 -16.27 5.13
C THR A 32 -6.93 -15.46 6.19
N HIS A 33 -6.50 -14.24 6.46
CA HIS A 33 -7.24 -13.29 7.29
C HIS A 33 -8.42 -12.72 6.51
N THR A 34 -9.64 -12.92 6.99
CA THR A 34 -10.87 -12.60 6.26
C THR A 34 -11.55 -11.29 6.68
N ASP A 35 -11.14 -10.69 7.81
CA ASP A 35 -11.73 -9.45 8.34
C ASP A 35 -11.02 -8.22 7.76
N TYR A 36 -11.21 -8.00 6.47
CA TYR A 36 -10.65 -6.84 5.75
C TYR A 36 -11.67 -6.22 4.79
N LYS A 37 -11.38 -4.97 4.37
CA LYS A 37 -12.05 -4.30 3.25
C LYS A 37 -11.04 -3.62 2.34
N VAL A 38 -11.23 -3.78 1.04
CA VAL A 38 -10.45 -3.14 -0.02
C VAL A 38 -11.05 -1.78 -0.36
N PHE A 39 -10.19 -0.78 -0.49
CA PHE A 39 -10.49 0.54 -1.03
C PHE A 39 -9.68 0.66 -2.33
N LEU A 40 -10.35 0.39 -3.46
CA LEU A 40 -9.75 0.42 -4.80
C LEU A 40 -10.05 1.77 -5.45
N ILE A 41 -9.00 2.53 -5.75
CA ILE A 41 -9.14 3.87 -6.29
C ILE A 41 -8.52 3.92 -7.69
N GLY A 42 -9.37 4.07 -8.71
CA GLY A 42 -8.96 4.33 -10.08
C GLY A 42 -8.54 5.78 -10.27
N ASP A 43 -7.31 6.01 -10.76
CA ASP A 43 -6.83 7.34 -11.12
C ASP A 43 -7.16 7.63 -12.59
N LEU A 44 -8.42 7.94 -12.86
CA LEU A 44 -9.04 8.15 -14.17
C LEU A 44 -8.88 6.92 -15.11
N TYR A 45 -9.80 5.98 -15.00
CA TYR A 45 -10.05 5.01 -16.06
C TYR A 45 -11.04 5.62 -17.04
N ASP A 46 -10.64 5.75 -18.31
CA ASP A 46 -11.50 6.28 -19.37
C ASP A 46 -12.72 5.37 -19.62
N ASP A 47 -12.58 4.09 -19.33
CA ASP A 47 -13.60 3.05 -19.42
C ASP A 47 -14.00 2.62 -18.00
N ASN A 48 -15.18 3.05 -17.56
CA ASN A 48 -15.71 2.68 -16.26
C ASN A 48 -16.07 1.19 -16.18
N ASP A 49 -16.52 0.58 -17.27
CA ASP A 49 -16.91 -0.85 -17.30
C ASP A 49 -15.66 -1.71 -17.02
N GLU A 50 -14.51 -1.30 -17.58
CA GLU A 50 -13.23 -1.94 -17.30
C GLU A 50 -12.83 -1.85 -15.82
N PHE A 51 -12.98 -0.69 -15.20
CA PHE A 51 -12.68 -0.49 -13.79
C PHE A 51 -13.63 -1.28 -12.88
N GLU A 52 -14.90 -1.34 -13.23
CA GLU A 52 -15.90 -2.14 -12.52
C GLU A 52 -15.62 -3.64 -12.67
N GLU A 53 -15.21 -4.12 -13.85
CA GLU A 53 -14.83 -5.51 -14.06
C GLU A 53 -13.68 -5.93 -13.14
N LEU A 54 -12.65 -5.09 -13.01
CA LEU A 54 -11.55 -5.32 -12.08
C LEU A 54 -12.02 -5.36 -10.62
N SER A 55 -12.92 -4.49 -10.24
CA SER A 55 -13.44 -4.46 -8.87
C SER A 55 -14.20 -5.73 -8.47
N ARG A 56 -14.82 -6.43 -9.44
CA ARG A 56 -15.57 -7.69 -9.22
C ARG A 56 -14.69 -8.90 -8.87
N ILE A 57 -13.35 -8.78 -8.95
CA ILE A 57 -12.42 -9.82 -8.49
C ILE A 57 -12.50 -10.00 -6.96
N ILE A 58 -12.82 -8.92 -6.24
CA ILE A 58 -13.04 -8.94 -4.79
C ILE A 58 -14.54 -9.12 -4.51
N ASP A 59 -14.87 -9.87 -3.47
CA ASP A 59 -16.24 -10.00 -2.97
C ASP A 59 -16.88 -8.61 -2.80
N PRO A 60 -18.06 -8.34 -3.39
CA PRO A 60 -18.73 -7.04 -3.31
C PRO A 60 -18.96 -6.53 -1.90
N SER A 61 -19.07 -7.41 -0.92
CA SER A 61 -19.21 -7.02 0.50
C SER A 61 -17.90 -6.51 1.13
N LYS A 62 -16.78 -6.80 0.48
CA LYS A 62 -15.41 -6.48 0.96
C LYS A 62 -14.69 -5.43 0.15
N ILE A 63 -15.37 -4.75 -0.74
CA ILE A 63 -14.76 -3.70 -1.57
C ILE A 63 -15.57 -2.41 -1.53
N TRP A 64 -14.86 -1.29 -1.51
CA TRP A 64 -15.32 0.01 -1.95
C TRP A 64 -14.44 0.44 -3.12
N SER A 65 -15.03 0.70 -4.27
CA SER A 65 -14.29 1.12 -5.47
C SER A 65 -14.75 2.49 -5.92
N HIS A 66 -13.81 3.32 -6.37
CA HIS A 66 -14.10 4.65 -6.87
C HIS A 66 -13.15 5.02 -7.99
N ASN A 67 -13.69 5.28 -9.18
CA ASN A 67 -12.93 5.82 -10.29
C ASN A 67 -12.94 7.34 -10.22
N LEU A 68 -11.77 7.95 -10.06
CA LEU A 68 -11.63 9.41 -10.00
C LEU A 68 -11.92 10.03 -11.37
N PRO A 69 -12.63 11.17 -11.42
CA PRO A 69 -12.96 11.84 -12.69
C PRO A 69 -11.76 12.53 -13.33
N ILE A 70 -10.65 12.64 -12.63
CA ILE A 70 -9.41 13.30 -13.11
C ILE A 70 -8.19 12.48 -12.70
N ALA A 71 -7.18 12.46 -13.57
CA ALA A 71 -5.85 11.95 -13.26
C ALA A 71 -5.01 13.06 -12.65
N TYR A 72 -5.10 13.28 -11.33
CA TYR A 72 -4.57 14.48 -10.69
C TYR A 72 -3.07 14.68 -10.95
N GLU A 73 -2.22 13.72 -10.58
CA GLU A 73 -0.77 13.84 -10.80
C GLU A 73 -0.39 13.62 -12.27
N ARG A 74 -1.00 12.64 -12.95
CA ARG A 74 -0.67 12.30 -14.34
C ARG A 74 -1.03 13.40 -15.35
N SER A 75 -1.95 14.30 -15.00
CA SER A 75 -2.26 15.46 -15.83
C SER A 75 -1.23 16.58 -15.70
N LYS A 76 -0.45 16.61 -14.62
CA LYS A 76 0.47 17.70 -14.29
C LYS A 76 1.95 17.31 -14.49
N TYR A 77 2.29 16.04 -14.23
CA TYR A 77 3.67 15.61 -14.15
C TYR A 77 4.00 14.50 -15.15
N SER A 78 5.29 14.35 -15.44
CA SER A 78 5.85 13.28 -16.26
C SER A 78 7.19 12.81 -15.72
N GLY A 79 7.68 11.67 -16.23
CA GLY A 79 9.00 11.15 -15.88
C GLY A 79 9.22 11.02 -14.37
N LYS A 80 10.32 11.58 -13.86
CA LYS A 80 10.71 11.48 -12.45
C LYS A 80 9.71 12.17 -11.51
N GLU A 81 9.14 13.30 -11.90
CA GLU A 81 8.17 14.00 -11.08
C GLU A 81 6.90 13.16 -10.87
N LEU A 82 6.38 12.57 -11.95
CA LEU A 82 5.26 11.64 -11.82
C LEU A 82 5.61 10.41 -10.98
N TRP A 83 6.81 9.88 -11.13
CA TRP A 83 7.24 8.71 -10.34
C TRP A 83 7.25 8.99 -8.83
N VAL A 84 7.65 10.20 -8.41
CA VAL A 84 7.71 10.55 -6.97
C VAL A 84 6.38 10.99 -6.37
N THR A 85 5.40 11.39 -7.20
CA THR A 85 4.09 11.89 -6.75
C THR A 85 2.92 10.98 -7.14
N GLY A 86 3.15 10.04 -8.05
CA GLY A 86 2.06 9.22 -8.61
C GLY A 86 1.26 8.47 -7.55
N GLY A 87 -0.07 8.63 -7.62
CA GLY A 87 -1.01 7.96 -6.73
C GLY A 87 -1.16 8.59 -5.34
N VAL A 88 -0.59 9.74 -5.07
CA VAL A 88 -0.76 10.48 -3.79
C VAL A 88 -2.22 10.82 -3.56
N TYR A 89 -2.86 11.47 -4.54
CA TYR A 89 -4.26 11.87 -4.43
C TYR A 89 -5.19 10.67 -4.27
N ALA A 90 -5.03 9.66 -5.12
CA ALA A 90 -5.82 8.42 -5.05
C ALA A 90 -5.63 7.69 -3.71
N SER A 91 -4.39 7.59 -3.21
CA SER A 91 -4.12 6.98 -1.90
C SER A 91 -4.81 7.72 -0.76
N ASN A 92 -4.78 9.05 -0.77
CA ASN A 92 -5.40 9.86 0.28
C ASN A 92 -6.93 9.72 0.27
N ILE A 93 -7.58 9.67 -0.91
CA ILE A 93 -9.01 9.40 -1.02
C ILE A 93 -9.38 8.04 -0.40
N GLY A 94 -8.58 7.00 -0.69
CA GLY A 94 -8.77 5.68 -0.10
C GLY A 94 -8.60 5.65 1.42
N ILE A 95 -7.58 6.36 1.94
CA ILE A 95 -7.35 6.51 3.38
C ILE A 95 -8.52 7.24 4.05
N ASP A 96 -8.98 8.35 3.48
CA ASP A 96 -10.10 9.12 4.03
C ASP A 96 -11.38 8.32 4.08
N GLN A 97 -11.68 7.56 3.02
CA GLN A 97 -12.85 6.69 2.98
C GLN A 97 -12.74 5.54 4.00
N ALA A 98 -11.57 4.92 4.13
CA ALA A 98 -11.34 3.87 5.12
C ALA A 98 -11.56 4.38 6.56
N LEU A 99 -11.01 5.54 6.89
CA LEU A 99 -11.21 6.18 8.20
C LEU A 99 -12.68 6.55 8.44
N LYS A 100 -13.38 7.05 7.43
CA LYS A 100 -14.83 7.36 7.49
C LYS A 100 -15.65 6.11 7.79
N GLU A 101 -15.24 4.94 7.31
CA GLU A 101 -15.88 3.65 7.57
C GLU A 101 -15.41 2.99 8.89
N GLY A 102 -14.56 3.68 9.66
CA GLY A 102 -14.14 3.24 11.00
C GLY A 102 -12.97 2.26 11.00
N PHE A 103 -12.15 2.24 9.94
CA PHE A 103 -10.90 1.49 9.92
C PHE A 103 -9.76 2.33 10.45
N ASP A 104 -9.19 1.94 11.58
CA ASP A 104 -8.04 2.64 12.17
C ASP A 104 -6.71 2.22 11.50
N TYR A 105 -6.58 0.93 11.17
CA TYR A 105 -5.39 0.34 10.55
C TYR A 105 -5.56 0.16 9.05
N ILE A 106 -4.62 0.71 8.30
CA ILE A 106 -4.65 0.70 6.83
C ILE A 106 -3.34 0.12 6.29
N CYS A 107 -3.47 -0.94 5.52
CA CYS A 107 -2.40 -1.53 4.72
C CYS A 107 -2.36 -0.88 3.35
N HIS A 108 -1.17 -0.69 2.81
CA HIS A 108 -0.97 -0.19 1.45
C HIS A 108 -0.56 -1.31 0.51
N LEU A 109 -1.10 -1.28 -0.71
CA LEU A 109 -0.71 -2.21 -1.76
C LEU A 109 -0.67 -1.49 -3.10
N ASP A 110 0.48 -1.50 -3.76
CA ASP A 110 0.60 -0.99 -5.13
C ASP A 110 0.00 -2.02 -6.11
N HIS A 111 -0.61 -1.54 -7.19
CA HIS A 111 -1.39 -2.38 -8.12
C HIS A 111 -0.54 -3.36 -8.93
N ASP A 112 0.76 -3.37 -8.78
CA ASP A 112 1.74 -4.27 -9.41
C ASP A 112 2.56 -5.09 -8.39
N ASP A 113 2.12 -5.13 -7.13
CA ASP A 113 2.69 -5.96 -6.08
C ASP A 113 1.73 -7.09 -5.67
N LEU A 114 2.27 -8.19 -5.19
CA LEU A 114 1.51 -9.36 -4.71
C LEU A 114 1.78 -9.63 -3.24
N TRP A 115 0.76 -10.08 -2.54
CA TRP A 115 0.90 -10.61 -1.19
C TRP A 115 0.82 -12.14 -1.15
N LYS A 116 1.61 -12.76 -0.28
CA LYS A 116 1.41 -14.16 0.10
C LYS A 116 0.09 -14.32 0.89
N PRO A 117 -0.53 -15.50 0.89
CA PRO A 117 -1.83 -15.70 1.54
C PRO A 117 -1.88 -15.34 3.03
N ASN A 118 -0.76 -15.45 3.74
CA ASN A 118 -0.66 -15.18 5.19
C ASN A 118 -0.27 -13.74 5.54
N HIS A 119 -0.18 -12.81 4.57
CA HIS A 119 0.31 -11.45 4.81
C HIS A 119 -0.54 -10.70 5.84
N LEU A 120 -1.85 -10.63 5.64
CA LEU A 120 -2.76 -9.93 6.56
C LEU A 120 -2.90 -10.63 7.91
N GLU A 121 -2.81 -11.96 7.95
CA GLU A 121 -2.83 -12.73 9.20
C GLU A 121 -1.64 -12.39 10.07
N LEU A 122 -0.43 -12.37 9.50
CA LEU A 122 0.78 -12.00 10.21
C LEU A 122 0.72 -10.55 10.73
N ILE A 123 0.23 -9.62 9.91
CA ILE A 123 0.03 -8.22 10.31
C ILE A 123 -0.96 -8.12 11.47
N SER A 124 -2.13 -8.74 11.35
CA SER A 124 -3.17 -8.72 12.39
C SER A 124 -2.67 -9.29 13.70
N THR A 125 -2.01 -10.46 13.66
CA THR A 125 -1.43 -11.11 14.83
C THR A 125 -0.38 -10.23 15.51
N ALA A 126 0.54 -9.68 14.74
CA ALA A 126 1.61 -8.83 15.28
C ALA A 126 1.07 -7.53 15.91
N ILE A 127 0.02 -6.93 15.34
CA ILE A 127 -0.63 -5.75 15.94
C ILE A 127 -1.34 -6.17 17.24
N ASP A 128 -2.03 -7.30 17.28
CA ASP A 128 -2.73 -7.78 18.46
C ASP A 128 -1.76 -8.11 19.62
N GLU A 129 -0.57 -8.63 19.32
CA GLU A 129 0.46 -8.95 20.29
C GLU A 129 1.18 -7.70 20.82
N THR A 130 1.55 -6.77 19.93
CA THR A 130 2.43 -5.65 20.26
C THR A 130 1.70 -4.34 20.56
N LYS A 131 0.45 -4.22 20.11
CA LYS A 131 -0.35 -2.97 20.11
C LYS A 131 0.35 -1.81 19.40
N THR A 132 1.21 -2.13 18.45
CA THR A 132 1.96 -1.13 17.69
C THR A 132 1.08 -0.35 16.74
N ASN A 133 1.44 0.91 16.51
CA ASN A 133 0.80 1.77 15.51
C ASN A 133 1.47 1.71 14.12
N PHE A 134 2.63 1.02 14.01
CA PHE A 134 3.32 0.80 12.75
C PHE A 134 3.87 -0.61 12.68
N ILE A 135 3.53 -1.32 11.60
CA ILE A 135 4.08 -2.64 11.30
C ILE A 135 4.43 -2.76 9.81
N SER A 136 5.46 -3.52 9.52
CA SER A 136 5.87 -3.85 8.15
C SER A 136 6.27 -5.32 8.08
N THR A 137 6.09 -5.95 6.92
CA THR A 137 6.75 -7.21 6.59
C THR A 137 8.05 -6.93 5.83
N ARG A 138 8.94 -7.92 5.70
CA ARG A 138 10.11 -7.78 4.83
C ARG A 138 9.69 -7.85 3.37
N SER A 139 10.33 -7.02 2.53
CA SER A 139 10.34 -7.25 1.08
C SER A 139 11.52 -8.16 0.72
N GLY A 140 11.35 -9.05 -0.25
CA GLY A 140 12.36 -10.03 -0.64
C GLY A 140 13.67 -9.46 -1.23
N LYS A 141 13.82 -8.13 -1.37
CA LYS A 141 15.04 -7.48 -1.88
C LYS A 141 15.52 -6.39 -0.91
N GLY A 142 16.77 -6.47 -0.50
CA GLY A 142 17.51 -5.34 0.09
C GLY A 142 17.51 -5.19 1.61
N TRP A 143 16.88 -6.07 2.35
CA TRP A 143 17.06 -6.13 3.79
C TRP A 143 18.35 -6.88 4.13
N PRO A 144 19.18 -6.40 5.07
CA PRO A 144 20.24 -7.23 5.61
C PRO A 144 19.59 -8.50 6.15
N VAL A 145 20.17 -9.66 5.81
CA VAL A 145 19.81 -10.93 6.39
C VAL A 145 20.17 -10.82 7.88
N MET A 146 19.22 -10.39 8.67
CA MET A 146 19.31 -10.58 10.11
C MET A 146 18.82 -12.02 10.34
N GLU A 147 19.72 -12.90 10.68
CA GLU A 147 19.39 -14.19 11.29
C GLU A 147 18.78 -13.91 12.67
N SER A 148 17.57 -13.38 12.68
CA SER A 148 16.78 -13.29 13.89
C SER A 148 15.95 -14.55 13.95
N THR A 149 16.13 -15.34 15.01
CA THR A 149 15.25 -16.46 15.36
C THR A 149 13.90 -15.96 15.86
N GLU A 150 13.74 -14.67 16.07
CA GLU A 150 12.52 -14.05 16.52
C GLU A 150 11.64 -13.68 15.32
N TYR A 151 10.36 -13.99 15.41
CA TYR A 151 9.34 -13.66 14.43
C TYR A 151 9.18 -12.13 14.21
N LEU A 152 9.38 -11.30 15.25
CA LEU A 152 9.28 -9.84 15.22
C LEU A 152 10.59 -9.17 15.60
N THR A 153 10.95 -8.11 14.87
CA THR A 153 12.03 -7.20 15.25
C THR A 153 11.47 -5.83 15.56
N LYS A 154 11.80 -5.29 16.73
CA LYS A 154 11.49 -3.92 17.13
C LYS A 154 12.27 -2.92 16.29
N TRP A 155 11.58 -1.93 15.71
CA TRP A 155 12.19 -1.09 14.70
C TRP A 155 11.56 0.31 14.62
N ARG A 156 12.33 1.27 14.12
CA ARG A 156 11.82 2.57 13.69
C ARG A 156 11.97 2.68 12.18
N PRO A 157 10.90 3.04 11.44
CA PRO A 157 10.93 3.02 9.99
C PRO A 157 11.92 4.05 9.44
N LEU A 158 12.83 3.59 8.58
CA LEU A 158 13.74 4.42 7.82
C LEU A 158 13.26 4.49 6.37
N PRO A 159 13.13 5.67 5.76
CA PRO A 159 12.55 5.84 4.42
C PRO A 159 13.16 4.93 3.35
N SER A 160 14.46 4.70 3.40
CA SER A 160 15.18 3.85 2.43
C SER A 160 15.00 2.34 2.65
N LYS A 161 14.29 1.93 3.69
CA LYS A 161 14.11 0.54 4.09
C LYS A 161 12.65 0.09 4.10
N VAL A 162 11.72 1.01 3.84
CA VAL A 162 10.28 0.73 3.85
C VAL A 162 9.75 0.68 2.42
N PHE A 163 9.04 -0.39 2.11
CA PHE A 163 8.27 -0.50 0.88
C PHE A 163 6.78 -0.33 1.20
N LYS A 164 6.10 0.50 0.45
CA LYS A 164 4.69 0.84 0.67
C LYS A 164 3.83 -0.41 0.81
N SER A 165 3.95 -1.37 -0.10
CA SER A 165 3.15 -2.60 -0.12
C SER A 165 3.47 -3.60 1.01
N THR A 166 4.38 -3.28 1.91
CA THR A 166 4.68 -4.12 3.09
C THR A 166 4.15 -3.55 4.40
N THR A 167 3.50 -2.37 4.36
CA THR A 167 3.22 -1.59 5.56
C THR A 167 1.75 -1.59 5.94
N CYS A 168 1.51 -1.56 7.25
CA CYS A 168 0.23 -1.25 7.86
C CYS A 168 0.42 -0.20 8.95
N LEU A 169 -0.39 0.85 8.93
CA LEU A 169 -0.35 1.97 9.86
C LEU A 169 -1.69 2.18 10.55
N ASN A 170 -1.63 2.60 11.81
CA ASN A 170 -2.77 3.20 12.49
C ASN A 170 -2.90 4.68 12.07
N TYR A 171 -3.68 4.92 11.02
CA TYR A 171 -3.88 6.26 10.47
C TYR A 171 -4.68 7.19 11.38
N LYS A 172 -5.56 6.63 12.20
CA LYS A 172 -6.26 7.41 13.23
C LYS A 172 -5.30 7.95 14.30
N HIS A 173 -4.33 7.13 14.70
CA HIS A 173 -3.30 7.52 15.66
C HIS A 173 -2.35 8.59 15.11
N PHE A 174 -1.79 8.34 13.92
CA PHE A 174 -0.80 9.26 13.33
C PHE A 174 -1.43 10.52 12.74
N ASN A 175 -2.66 10.45 12.29
CA ASN A 175 -3.40 11.55 11.64
C ASN A 175 -2.60 12.23 10.53
N ILE A 176 -2.01 11.45 9.65
CA ILE A 176 -1.17 11.91 8.53
C ILE A 176 -1.74 11.46 7.18
N ARG A 177 -1.25 12.08 6.12
CA ARG A 177 -1.56 11.73 4.71
C ARG A 177 -0.28 11.75 3.89
N PHE A 178 -0.31 11.14 2.71
CA PHE A 178 0.72 11.37 1.71
C PHE A 178 0.73 12.84 1.31
N ARG A 179 1.90 13.40 1.04
CA ARG A 179 2.06 14.76 0.52
C ARG A 179 2.55 14.71 -0.92
N ASN A 180 2.01 15.61 -1.74
CA ASN A 180 2.65 15.93 -3.01
C ASN A 180 3.84 16.84 -2.72
N MET A 181 5.04 16.26 -2.68
CA MET A 181 6.25 16.98 -2.27
C MET A 181 6.61 18.11 -3.22
N ILE A 182 6.19 18.05 -4.49
CA ILE A 182 6.44 19.12 -5.46
C ILE A 182 5.52 20.32 -5.16
N GLU A 183 4.22 20.08 -4.97
CA GLU A 183 3.24 21.15 -4.71
C GLU A 183 3.36 21.75 -3.32
N GLU A 184 3.56 20.90 -2.30
CA GLU A 184 3.50 21.33 -0.91
C GLU A 184 4.85 21.80 -0.35
N VAL A 185 5.97 21.29 -0.90
CA VAL A 185 7.32 21.55 -0.36
C VAL A 185 8.30 22.06 -1.42
N ASN A 186 7.91 22.01 -2.70
CA ASN A 186 8.75 22.39 -3.84
C ASN A 186 10.05 21.56 -3.95
N ILE A 187 9.96 20.24 -3.67
CA ILE A 187 11.09 19.30 -3.73
C ILE A 187 10.67 18.07 -4.52
N VAL A 188 11.53 17.60 -5.43
CA VAL A 188 11.37 16.34 -6.15
C VAL A 188 11.86 15.20 -5.25
N TYR A 189 10.98 14.72 -4.36
CA TYR A 189 11.24 13.66 -3.39
C TYR A 189 10.05 12.69 -3.31
N ALA A 190 10.33 11.40 -3.11
CA ALA A 190 9.29 10.38 -3.10
C ALA A 190 8.30 10.58 -1.94
N SER A 191 7.01 10.63 -2.25
CA SER A 191 5.93 10.92 -1.29
C SER A 191 5.78 9.84 -0.23
N ASP A 192 6.08 8.58 -0.55
CA ASP A 192 6.12 7.48 0.41
C ASP A 192 7.31 7.60 1.38
N ALA A 193 8.50 7.95 0.87
CA ALA A 193 9.66 8.18 1.72
C ALA A 193 9.46 9.37 2.69
N ASP A 194 8.79 10.44 2.24
CA ASP A 194 8.36 11.53 3.11
C ASP A 194 7.39 11.06 4.20
N LEU A 195 6.41 10.25 3.83
CA LEU A 195 5.45 9.68 4.78
C LEU A 195 6.17 8.90 5.88
N TRP A 196 7.10 7.98 5.50
CA TRP A 196 7.85 7.18 6.47
C TRP A 196 8.76 8.03 7.35
N HIS A 197 9.35 9.08 6.80
CA HIS A 197 10.14 10.04 7.60
C HIS A 197 9.29 10.72 8.66
N ARG A 198 8.10 11.20 8.32
CA ARG A 198 7.17 11.83 9.28
C ARG A 198 6.62 10.85 10.31
N VAL A 199 6.29 9.62 9.91
CA VAL A 199 5.92 8.54 10.85
C VAL A 199 7.04 8.29 11.84
N ASN A 200 8.29 8.15 11.38
CA ASN A 200 9.43 7.95 12.26
C ASN A 200 9.62 9.11 13.25
N GLN A 201 9.46 10.35 12.79
CA GLN A 201 9.55 11.53 13.67
C GLN A 201 8.47 11.51 14.76
N LEU A 202 7.23 11.16 14.42
CA LEU A 202 6.13 11.03 15.37
C LEU A 202 6.40 9.93 16.39
N MET A 203 6.86 8.77 15.94
CA MET A 203 7.19 7.64 16.82
C MET A 203 8.34 7.98 17.76
N VAL A 204 9.39 8.67 17.28
CA VAL A 204 10.48 9.14 18.13
C VAL A 204 9.96 10.12 19.18
N LYS A 205 9.17 11.11 18.77
CA LYS A 205 8.58 12.12 19.66
C LYS A 205 7.70 11.49 20.74
N ASN A 206 6.95 10.47 20.41
CA ASN A 206 6.03 9.78 21.31
C ASN A 206 6.70 8.63 22.08
N ASN A 207 8.00 8.40 21.90
CA ASN A 207 8.73 7.24 22.44
C ASN A 207 8.12 5.88 22.04
N GLU A 208 7.57 5.81 20.83
CA GLU A 208 6.95 4.60 20.27
C GLU A 208 7.93 3.83 19.39
N TRP A 209 7.65 2.53 19.20
CA TRP A 209 8.37 1.65 18.31
C TRP A 209 7.40 0.96 17.35
N GLY A 210 7.84 0.81 16.10
CA GLY A 210 7.22 -0.10 15.16
C GLY A 210 7.85 -1.49 15.23
N TYR A 211 7.29 -2.39 14.42
CA TYR A 211 7.82 -3.74 14.31
C TYR A 211 7.92 -4.15 12.84
N VAL A 212 8.93 -4.96 12.54
CA VAL A 212 9.04 -5.66 11.26
C VAL A 212 8.85 -7.15 11.49
N ILE A 213 7.94 -7.74 10.73
CA ILE A 213 7.76 -9.18 10.64
C ILE A 213 8.91 -9.73 9.81
N ASN A 214 9.69 -10.67 10.37
CA ASN A 214 10.90 -11.19 9.74
C ASN A 214 10.62 -12.12 8.55
N GLU A 215 9.37 -12.31 8.17
CA GLU A 215 8.95 -13.02 6.97
C GLU A 215 8.76 -12.05 5.79
N SER A 216 9.22 -12.44 4.60
CA SER A 216 8.91 -11.74 3.35
C SER A 216 7.59 -12.25 2.78
N THR A 217 6.57 -11.39 2.76
CA THR A 217 5.22 -11.72 2.30
C THR A 217 4.77 -10.94 1.07
N MET A 218 5.67 -10.15 0.48
CA MET A 218 5.40 -9.36 -0.71
C MET A 218 6.34 -9.77 -1.86
N ALA A 219 5.80 -9.85 -3.06
CA ALA A 219 6.55 -10.01 -4.30
C ALA A 219 6.14 -8.93 -5.30
N ARG A 220 7.09 -8.45 -6.10
CA ARG A 220 6.82 -7.49 -7.17
C ARG A 220 6.54 -8.23 -8.47
N LEU A 221 5.48 -7.85 -9.17
CA LEU A 221 5.23 -8.27 -10.55
C LEU A 221 6.16 -7.48 -11.49
N ASP A 222 7.38 -7.96 -11.68
CA ASP A 222 8.27 -7.42 -12.71
C ASP A 222 7.67 -7.68 -14.10
N SER A 223 7.71 -6.68 -14.98
CA SER A 223 7.32 -6.79 -16.40
C SER A 223 8.04 -7.94 -17.16
N GLN A 224 9.13 -8.44 -16.60
CA GLN A 224 9.87 -9.60 -17.15
C GLN A 224 9.22 -10.96 -16.82
N PHE A 225 8.29 -11.05 -15.86
CA PHE A 225 7.59 -12.30 -15.53
C PHE A 225 6.51 -12.64 -16.55
N VAL A 226 5.94 -11.64 -17.23
CA VAL A 226 4.88 -11.79 -18.25
C VAL A 226 5.42 -12.40 -19.55
N ILE A 227 6.70 -12.17 -19.88
CA ILE A 227 7.31 -12.61 -21.15
C ILE A 227 7.72 -14.10 -21.13
N LYS A 228 7.84 -14.73 -19.95
CA LYS A 228 8.33 -16.13 -19.84
C LYS A 228 7.24 -17.22 -19.81
N ASN A 229 5.97 -16.85 -19.79
CA ASN A 229 4.85 -17.79 -19.71
C ASN A 229 3.88 -17.72 -20.91
N ASN A 230 4.30 -17.13 -22.05
CA ASN A 230 3.61 -17.18 -23.34
C ASN A 230 4.37 -18.08 -24.32
#